data_24cbf774cf4b7a849ec777f5c023cb4c
#
_entry.id   24cbf774cf4b7a849ec777f5c023cb4c
#
_cell.length_a   1.000
_cell.length_b   1.000
_cell.length_c   1.000
_cell.angle_alpha   90.00
_cell.angle_beta   90.00
_cell.angle_gamma   90.00
#
_symmetry.space_group_name_H-M   'P 1'
#
loop_
_entity.id
_entity.type
_entity.pdbx_description
1 polymer ?
#
loop_
_entity_poly.entity_id
_entity_poly.type
_entity_poly.pdbx_seq_one_letter_code
_entity_poly.pdbx_strand_id
1 'polypeptide(L)'
;NRRRLLTDGCIVAFDGWVPEKKTARLTAYLDTADCDYTLSDPTTEQIPEVPVLLEDNAVARSMNCITEQYSLPAYDGVDPNPVMAPFFILFFGMMMADIGYGLLMLLGSWLFLKKKRPDDRSFMEMIFWCGVTTVVFGAMTGSFFGDFLPQLFKFFDPESTFALPALFSPLD
;
A
#
# COMPACT_ATOMS: atom_id res chain seq x y z
N ASN A 1 -10.48 -16.29 18.52
CA ASN A 1 -9.99 -17.60 18.05
C ASN A 1 -10.19 -18.78 19.03
N ARG A 2 -11.00 -18.62 20.10
CA ARG A 2 -11.37 -19.71 21.01
C ARG A 2 -12.38 -20.71 20.43
N ARG A 3 -13.00 -20.44 19.29
CA ARG A 3 -14.09 -21.25 18.72
C ARG A 3 -13.64 -22.51 17.97
N ARG A 4 -12.34 -22.69 17.74
CA ARG A 4 -11.77 -23.87 17.05
C ARG A 4 -10.94 -24.78 18.00
N LEU A 5 -11.06 -24.59 19.30
CA LEU A 5 -10.42 -25.45 20.27
C LEU A 5 -11.38 -26.60 20.64
N LEU A 6 -11.04 -27.81 20.24
CA LEU A 6 -11.67 -29.03 20.72
C LEU A 6 -10.90 -29.50 21.95
N THR A 7 -11.56 -29.55 23.10
CA THR A 7 -10.94 -29.97 24.36
C THR A 7 -11.70 -31.16 24.88
N ASP A 8 -11.02 -32.30 25.00
CA ASP A 8 -11.53 -33.50 25.64
C ASP A 8 -10.65 -33.80 26.87
N GLY A 9 -10.91 -33.06 27.96
CA GLY A 9 -10.31 -33.24 29.27
C GLY A 9 -8.78 -33.10 29.35
N CYS A 10 -8.02 -33.80 28.54
CA CYS A 10 -6.55 -33.83 28.53
C CYS A 10 -5.92 -33.46 27.19
N ILE A 11 -6.70 -33.37 26.10
CA ILE A 11 -6.20 -33.11 24.76
C ILE A 11 -6.83 -31.82 24.24
N VAL A 12 -6.01 -30.93 23.70
CA VAL A 12 -6.44 -29.69 23.03
C VAL A 12 -6.05 -29.79 21.56
N ALA A 13 -7.03 -29.85 20.67
CA ALA A 13 -6.81 -29.81 19.24
C ALA A 13 -7.28 -28.48 18.66
N PHE A 14 -6.54 -27.94 17.69
CA PHE A 14 -6.94 -26.75 16.98
C PHE A 14 -6.48 -26.80 15.52
N ASP A 15 -7.29 -26.26 14.64
CA ASP A 15 -6.96 -26.09 13.25
C ASP A 15 -6.54 -24.64 12.96
N GLY A 16 -5.63 -24.46 12.02
CA GLY A 16 -5.17 -23.15 11.62
C GLY A 16 -4.52 -23.16 10.26
N TRP A 17 -4.46 -21.97 9.64
CA TRP A 17 -3.80 -21.75 8.36
C TRP A 17 -2.41 -21.18 8.58
N VAL A 18 -1.44 -21.68 7.83
CA VAL A 18 -0.07 -21.18 7.84
C VAL A 18 0.38 -20.87 6.41
N PRO A 19 1.01 -19.72 6.17
CA PRO A 19 1.61 -19.43 4.87
C PRO A 19 2.71 -20.44 4.56
N GLU A 20 2.78 -20.94 3.34
CA GLU A 20 3.75 -21.95 2.87
C GLU A 20 5.20 -21.58 3.25
N LYS A 21 5.60 -20.33 3.03
CA LYS A 21 6.95 -19.82 3.37
C LYS A 21 7.29 -19.89 4.88
N LYS A 22 6.30 -19.98 5.74
CA LYS A 22 6.48 -20.07 7.20
C LYS A 22 6.32 -21.49 7.75
N THR A 23 5.96 -22.45 6.90
CA THR A 23 5.73 -23.84 7.30
C THR A 23 6.98 -24.45 7.97
N ALA A 24 8.15 -24.33 7.33
CA ALA A 24 9.39 -24.87 7.89
C ALA A 24 9.74 -24.29 9.28
N ARG A 25 9.42 -23.03 9.52
CA ARG A 25 9.65 -22.41 10.84
C ARG A 25 8.65 -22.89 11.88
N LEU A 26 7.40 -23.10 11.45
CA LEU A 26 6.35 -23.62 12.34
C LEU A 26 6.62 -25.06 12.73
N THR A 27 6.98 -25.93 11.78
CA THR A 27 7.30 -27.35 12.07
C THR A 27 8.48 -27.47 13.03
N ALA A 28 9.56 -26.73 12.81
CA ALA A 28 10.69 -26.72 13.72
C ALA A 28 10.32 -26.25 15.14
N TYR A 29 9.36 -25.33 15.27
CA TYR A 29 8.86 -24.92 16.58
C TYR A 29 7.97 -26.00 17.23
N LEU A 30 7.06 -26.62 16.46
CA LEU A 30 6.18 -27.70 16.96
C LEU A 30 6.98 -28.94 17.38
N ASP A 31 8.00 -29.31 16.63
CA ASP A 31 8.93 -30.41 17.00
C ASP A 31 9.63 -30.15 18.35
N THR A 32 9.94 -28.88 18.64
CA THR A 32 10.53 -28.50 19.93
C THR A 32 9.50 -28.48 21.07
N ALA A 33 8.22 -28.25 20.74
CA ALA A 33 7.13 -28.19 21.73
C ALA A 33 6.49 -29.53 22.03
N ASP A 34 7.02 -30.66 21.47
CA ASP A 34 6.50 -32.03 21.63
C ASP A 34 4.99 -32.13 21.35
N CYS A 35 4.57 -31.49 20.24
CA CYS A 35 3.18 -31.47 19.79
C CYS A 35 3.02 -32.35 18.54
N ASP A 36 1.99 -33.19 18.54
CA ASP A 36 1.57 -33.91 17.33
C ASP A 36 0.87 -32.93 16.37
N TYR A 37 1.27 -32.94 15.12
CA TYR A 37 0.65 -32.09 14.08
C TYR A 37 0.53 -32.84 12.76
N THR A 38 -0.47 -32.48 11.97
CA THR A 38 -0.64 -32.89 10.58
C THR A 38 -0.70 -31.66 9.69
N LEU A 39 0.09 -31.68 8.62
CA LEU A 39 0.04 -30.64 7.58
C LEU A 39 -0.67 -31.24 6.36
N SER A 40 -1.67 -30.53 5.88
CA SER A 40 -2.40 -30.89 4.66
C SER A 40 -2.68 -29.63 3.85
N ASP A 41 -2.71 -29.78 2.54
CA ASP A 41 -3.18 -28.71 1.67
C ASP A 41 -4.69 -28.51 1.81
N PRO A 42 -5.21 -27.30 1.57
CA PRO A 42 -6.64 -27.03 1.65
C PRO A 42 -7.41 -27.88 0.63
N THR A 43 -8.50 -28.50 1.08
CA THR A 43 -9.41 -29.20 0.16
C THR A 43 -10.25 -28.19 -0.62
N THR A 44 -10.81 -28.62 -1.76
CA THR A 44 -11.65 -27.77 -2.63
C THR A 44 -12.83 -27.14 -1.87
N GLU A 45 -13.35 -27.83 -0.86
CA GLU A 45 -14.45 -27.33 -0.02
C GLU A 45 -14.00 -26.24 0.97
N GLN A 46 -12.72 -26.24 1.34
CA GLN A 46 -12.14 -25.30 2.30
C GLN A 46 -11.60 -24.03 1.64
N ILE A 47 -11.38 -24.04 0.32
CA ILE A 47 -10.83 -22.89 -0.45
C ILE A 47 -11.52 -21.55 -0.11
N PRO A 48 -12.86 -21.48 0.02
CA PRO A 48 -13.51 -20.20 0.36
C PRO A 48 -13.20 -19.68 1.77
N GLU A 49 -12.75 -20.54 2.67
CA GLU A 49 -12.42 -20.19 4.07
C GLU A 49 -10.93 -19.91 4.29
N VAL A 50 -10.08 -20.19 3.30
CA VAL A 50 -8.64 -19.98 3.39
C VAL A 50 -8.34 -18.48 3.41
N PRO A 51 -7.67 -17.94 4.45
CA PRO A 51 -7.26 -16.57 4.47
C PRO A 51 -6.15 -16.31 3.44
N VAL A 52 -6.33 -15.34 2.59
CA VAL A 52 -5.36 -14.95 1.56
C VAL A 52 -4.33 -13.99 2.15
N LEU A 53 -3.05 -14.27 1.90
CA LEU A 53 -1.94 -13.39 2.21
C LEU A 53 -1.36 -12.87 0.89
N LEU A 54 -1.53 -11.57 0.64
CA LEU A 54 -0.93 -10.91 -0.52
C LEU A 54 0.57 -10.71 -0.28
N GLU A 55 1.39 -11.21 -1.18
CA GLU A 55 2.85 -11.03 -1.17
C GLU A 55 3.27 -10.16 -2.34
N ASP A 56 3.28 -8.87 -2.12
CA ASP A 56 3.50 -7.87 -3.14
C ASP A 56 4.85 -7.18 -3.05
N ASN A 57 5.32 -6.68 -4.21
CA ASN A 57 6.35 -5.66 -4.28
C ASN A 57 5.94 -4.40 -3.51
N ALA A 58 6.89 -3.57 -3.11
CA ALA A 58 6.61 -2.35 -2.33
C ALA A 58 5.56 -1.43 -2.98
N VAL A 59 5.51 -1.38 -4.31
CA VAL A 59 4.53 -0.60 -5.07
C VAL A 59 3.16 -1.27 -5.07
N ALA A 60 3.07 -2.56 -5.38
CA ALA A 60 1.83 -3.31 -5.37
C ALA A 60 1.21 -3.39 -3.96
N ARG A 61 2.04 -3.61 -2.93
CA ARG A 61 1.63 -3.61 -1.52
C ARG A 61 0.97 -2.30 -1.09
N SER A 62 1.34 -1.17 -1.68
CA SER A 62 0.70 0.11 -1.36
C SER A 62 -0.78 0.12 -1.70
N MET A 63 -1.25 -0.76 -2.61
CA MET A 63 -2.66 -0.88 -2.98
C MET A 63 -3.46 -1.82 -2.07
N ASN A 64 -2.82 -2.56 -1.16
CA ASN A 64 -3.52 -3.47 -0.25
C ASN A 64 -4.62 -2.77 0.54
N CYS A 65 -4.41 -1.52 0.96
CA CYS A 65 -5.41 -0.74 1.67
C CYS A 65 -6.70 -0.54 0.85
N ILE A 66 -6.60 -0.45 -0.48
CA ILE A 66 -7.75 -0.33 -1.37
C ILE A 66 -8.38 -1.71 -1.58
N THR A 67 -7.56 -2.73 -1.88
CA THR A 67 -8.05 -4.09 -2.12
C THR A 67 -8.75 -4.66 -0.89
N GLU A 68 -8.23 -4.43 0.31
CA GLU A 68 -8.85 -4.86 1.57
C GLU A 68 -10.19 -4.17 1.86
N GLN A 69 -10.39 -2.92 1.37
CA GLN A 69 -11.67 -2.22 1.50
C GLN A 69 -12.78 -2.81 0.63
N TYR A 70 -12.43 -3.29 -0.56
CA TYR A 70 -13.42 -3.86 -1.47
C TYR A 70 -13.66 -5.33 -1.19
N SER A 71 -12.68 -6.16 -1.43
CA SER A 71 -12.61 -7.58 -1.02
C SER A 71 -11.24 -8.14 -1.39
N LEU A 72 -10.71 -9.02 -0.57
CA LEU A 72 -9.54 -9.80 -0.97
C LEU A 72 -9.90 -10.75 -2.12
N PRO A 73 -8.99 -11.00 -3.07
CA PRO A 73 -9.20 -11.99 -4.11
C PRO A 73 -9.41 -13.39 -3.50
N ALA A 74 -10.06 -14.28 -4.23
CA ALA A 74 -10.16 -15.68 -3.81
C ALA A 74 -8.76 -16.33 -3.74
N TYR A 75 -8.62 -17.41 -2.97
CA TYR A 75 -7.34 -18.10 -2.76
C TYR A 75 -6.69 -18.55 -4.09
N ASP A 76 -7.51 -18.96 -5.05
CA ASP A 76 -7.13 -19.34 -6.42
C ASP A 76 -7.20 -18.17 -7.43
N GLY A 77 -7.52 -16.97 -6.96
CA GLY A 77 -7.68 -15.76 -7.76
C GLY A 77 -6.36 -15.07 -8.09
N VAL A 78 -6.42 -14.17 -9.05
CA VAL A 78 -5.28 -13.32 -9.43
C VAL A 78 -5.27 -12.06 -8.58
N ASP A 79 -4.09 -11.69 -8.06
CA ASP A 79 -3.90 -10.42 -7.35
C ASP A 79 -4.01 -9.23 -8.32
N PRO A 80 -4.95 -8.29 -8.11
CA PRO A 80 -5.10 -7.11 -8.95
C PRO A 80 -4.05 -6.03 -8.68
N ASN A 81 -3.39 -6.04 -7.52
CA ASN A 81 -2.52 -4.95 -7.05
C ASN A 81 -1.35 -4.64 -8.00
N PRO A 82 -0.61 -5.64 -8.54
CA PRO A 82 0.52 -5.37 -9.44
C PRO A 82 0.12 -4.64 -10.73
N VAL A 83 -1.11 -4.88 -11.20
CA VAL A 83 -1.65 -4.22 -12.40
C VAL A 83 -2.25 -2.86 -12.06
N MET A 84 -3.01 -2.78 -10.98
CA MET A 84 -3.70 -1.56 -10.57
C MET A 84 -2.74 -0.46 -10.09
N ALA A 85 -1.70 -0.82 -9.34
CA ALA A 85 -0.79 0.13 -8.71
C ALA A 85 -0.14 1.13 -9.68
N PRO A 86 0.50 0.72 -10.79
CA PRO A 86 1.17 1.67 -11.68
C PRO A 86 0.19 2.65 -12.31
N PHE A 87 -1.00 2.20 -12.70
CA PHE A 87 -2.00 3.08 -13.30
C PHE A 87 -2.58 4.05 -12.26
N PHE A 88 -2.91 3.57 -11.07
CA PHE A 88 -3.45 4.42 -10.01
C PHE A 88 -2.46 5.53 -9.63
N ILE A 89 -1.21 5.17 -9.38
CA ILE A 89 -0.14 6.11 -9.00
C ILE A 89 0.11 7.13 -10.10
N LEU A 90 0.16 6.68 -11.37
CA LEU A 90 0.39 7.55 -12.52
C LEU A 90 -0.76 8.55 -12.68
N PHE A 91 -1.99 8.08 -12.73
CA PHE A 91 -3.16 8.94 -12.93
C PHE A 91 -3.40 9.89 -11.76
N PHE A 92 -3.15 9.45 -10.52
CA PHE A 92 -3.22 10.33 -9.37
C PHE A 92 -2.23 11.50 -9.50
N GLY A 93 -0.97 11.20 -9.83
CA GLY A 93 0.04 12.22 -10.04
C GLY A 93 -0.31 13.18 -11.17
N MET A 94 -0.87 12.68 -12.27
CA MET A 94 -1.32 13.48 -13.40
C MET A 94 -2.49 14.42 -13.02
N MET A 95 -3.45 13.92 -12.23
CA MET A 95 -4.59 14.72 -11.77
C MET A 95 -4.18 15.84 -10.82
N MET A 96 -3.27 15.56 -9.90
CA MET A 96 -2.84 16.54 -8.89
C MET A 96 -1.82 17.51 -9.48
N ALA A 97 -0.84 17.04 -10.24
CA ALA A 97 0.17 17.77 -11.01
C ALA A 97 0.71 19.04 -10.33
N ASP A 98 1.14 18.95 -9.07
CA ASP A 98 1.57 20.09 -8.26
C ASP A 98 2.77 19.73 -7.37
N ILE A 99 3.87 20.49 -7.48
CA ILE A 99 5.10 20.23 -6.72
C ILE A 99 4.87 20.41 -5.22
N GLY A 100 4.18 21.46 -4.81
CA GLY A 100 4.00 21.81 -3.41
C GLY A 100 3.19 20.74 -2.66
N TYR A 101 2.04 20.32 -3.20
CA TYR A 101 1.24 19.24 -2.63
C TYR A 101 1.96 17.90 -2.68
N GLY A 102 2.66 17.59 -3.77
CA GLY A 102 3.46 16.38 -3.87
C GLY A 102 4.55 16.30 -2.79
N LEU A 103 5.26 17.39 -2.52
CA LEU A 103 6.27 17.46 -1.46
C LEU A 103 5.64 17.29 -0.06
N LEU A 104 4.47 17.88 0.19
CA LEU A 104 3.75 17.66 1.44
C LEU A 104 3.36 16.20 1.64
N MET A 105 2.86 15.53 0.58
CA MET A 105 2.53 14.10 0.61
C MET A 105 3.77 13.26 0.90
N LEU A 106 4.90 13.54 0.23
CA LEU A 106 6.17 12.84 0.45
C LEU A 106 6.67 13.02 1.88
N LEU A 107 6.71 14.25 2.37
CA LEU A 107 7.20 14.55 3.71
C LEU A 107 6.29 13.93 4.79
N GLY A 108 4.98 14.08 4.63
CA GLY A 108 3.99 13.51 5.55
C GLY A 108 4.09 12.00 5.61
N SER A 109 4.02 11.31 4.47
CA SER A 109 4.12 9.85 4.42
C SER A 109 5.46 9.33 4.95
N TRP A 110 6.58 9.98 4.62
CA TRP A 110 7.89 9.61 5.13
C TRP A 110 8.01 9.71 6.64
N LEU A 111 7.50 10.79 7.25
CA LEU A 111 7.46 10.95 8.70
C LEU A 111 6.63 9.86 9.39
N PHE A 112 5.47 9.52 8.80
CA PHE A 112 4.62 8.45 9.32
C PHE A 112 5.27 7.07 9.17
N LEU A 113 5.89 6.76 8.03
CA LEU A 113 6.59 5.50 7.80
C LEU A 113 7.76 5.28 8.76
N LYS A 114 8.46 6.35 9.19
CA LYS A 114 9.48 6.27 10.23
C LYS A 114 8.93 5.87 11.59
N LYS A 115 7.68 6.20 11.90
CA LYS A 115 7.06 5.98 13.22
C LYS A 115 6.53 4.56 13.43
N LYS A 116 6.71 3.64 12.46
CA LYS A 116 6.40 2.20 12.53
C LYS A 116 5.03 1.87 13.13
N ARG A 117 3.94 2.20 12.46
CA ARG A 117 2.64 1.58 12.73
C ARG A 117 2.35 0.58 11.61
N PRO A 118 2.25 -0.74 11.91
CA PRO A 118 2.06 -1.76 10.87
C PRO A 118 0.70 -1.67 10.17
N ASP A 119 -0.35 -1.25 10.88
CA ASP A 119 -1.73 -1.32 10.39
C ASP A 119 -2.04 -0.33 9.26
N ASP A 120 -1.40 0.85 9.26
CA ASP A 120 -1.63 1.90 8.25
C ASP A 120 -0.51 2.00 7.21
N ARG A 121 0.39 1.03 7.16
CA ARG A 121 1.61 1.11 6.36
C ARG A 121 1.30 1.17 4.86
N SER A 122 0.41 0.34 4.37
CA SER A 122 0.04 0.28 2.94
C SER A 122 -0.53 1.61 2.46
N PHE A 123 -1.41 2.24 3.25
CA PHE A 123 -1.97 3.56 2.94
C PHE A 123 -0.89 4.65 2.87
N MET A 124 0.06 4.66 3.80
CA MET A 124 1.16 5.64 3.78
C MET A 124 2.14 5.39 2.63
N GLU A 125 2.40 4.13 2.27
CA GLU A 125 3.18 3.77 1.09
C GLU A 125 2.47 4.23 -0.21
N MET A 126 1.15 4.10 -0.28
CA MET A 126 0.35 4.62 -1.40
C MET A 126 0.49 6.14 -1.53
N ILE A 127 0.31 6.89 -0.44
CA ILE A 127 0.47 8.35 -0.46
C ILE A 127 1.89 8.75 -0.86
N PHE A 128 2.90 8.00 -0.42
CA PHE A 128 4.28 8.24 -0.80
C PHE A 128 4.49 8.11 -2.32
N TRP A 129 4.04 7.00 -2.93
CA TRP A 129 4.18 6.79 -4.37
C TRP A 129 3.35 7.79 -5.19
N CYS A 130 2.14 8.10 -4.75
CA CYS A 130 1.32 9.16 -5.35
C CYS A 130 2.01 10.53 -5.24
N GLY A 131 2.66 10.83 -4.13
CA GLY A 131 3.43 12.06 -3.94
C GLY A 131 4.60 12.17 -4.91
N VAL A 132 5.33 11.06 -5.16
CA VAL A 132 6.42 11.03 -6.15
C VAL A 132 5.92 11.44 -7.53
N THR A 133 4.86 10.81 -8.02
CA THR A 133 4.30 11.10 -9.35
C THR A 133 3.69 12.52 -9.42
N THR A 134 3.06 12.98 -8.34
CA THR A 134 2.54 14.36 -8.25
C THR A 134 3.65 15.39 -8.40
N VAL A 135 4.81 15.20 -7.75
CA VAL A 135 5.97 16.09 -7.94
C VAL A 135 6.49 16.05 -9.37
N VAL A 136 6.58 14.85 -9.97
CA VAL A 136 7.06 14.71 -11.35
C VAL A 136 6.14 15.46 -12.32
N PHE A 137 4.84 15.22 -12.27
CA PHE A 137 3.88 15.92 -13.12
C PHE A 137 3.78 17.39 -12.79
N GLY A 138 3.86 17.78 -11.51
CA GLY A 138 3.92 19.18 -11.10
C GLY A 138 5.14 19.91 -11.64
N ALA A 139 6.30 19.25 -11.72
CA ALA A 139 7.48 19.81 -12.36
C ALA A 139 7.32 19.97 -13.88
N MET A 140 6.56 19.08 -14.53
CA MET A 140 6.25 19.17 -15.95
C MET A 140 5.28 20.31 -16.26
N THR A 141 4.31 20.57 -15.37
CA THR A 141 3.32 21.65 -15.53
C THR A 141 3.78 22.99 -14.95
N GLY A 142 4.87 23.00 -14.16
CA GLY A 142 5.37 24.21 -13.51
C GLY A 142 4.48 24.73 -12.38
N SER A 143 3.62 23.87 -11.81
CA SER A 143 2.71 24.24 -10.73
C SER A 143 3.35 24.08 -9.37
N PHE A 144 3.22 25.09 -8.51
CA PHE A 144 3.65 25.04 -7.11
C PHE A 144 2.58 25.70 -6.23
N PHE A 145 1.80 24.90 -5.51
CA PHE A 145 0.56 25.30 -4.83
C PHE A 145 -0.34 26.13 -5.76
N GLY A 146 -0.57 25.60 -7.00
CA GLY A 146 -1.18 26.34 -8.07
C GLY A 146 -0.25 27.49 -8.53
N ASP A 147 -0.80 28.69 -8.64
CA ASP A 147 -0.07 29.91 -9.03
C ASP A 147 0.49 30.70 -7.83
N PHE A 148 0.72 30.04 -6.70
CA PHE A 148 1.15 30.75 -5.49
C PHE A 148 2.46 31.50 -5.67
N LEU A 149 3.46 30.90 -6.29
CA LEU A 149 4.76 31.57 -6.50
C LEU A 149 4.67 32.80 -7.41
N PRO A 150 4.08 32.72 -8.61
CA PRO A 150 3.86 33.91 -9.44
C PRO A 150 3.11 35.03 -8.73
N GLN A 151 2.08 34.69 -7.96
CA GLN A 151 1.30 35.69 -7.21
C GLN A 151 2.11 36.29 -6.04
N LEU A 152 2.91 35.51 -5.37
CA LEU A 152 3.79 35.97 -4.29
C LEU A 152 4.84 36.96 -4.83
N PHE A 153 5.48 36.65 -5.97
CA PHE A 153 6.45 37.55 -6.58
C PHE A 153 5.81 38.84 -7.06
N LYS A 154 4.60 38.80 -7.65
CA LYS A 154 3.84 39.98 -8.03
C LYS A 154 3.46 40.87 -6.85
N PHE A 155 3.30 40.27 -5.65
CA PHE A 155 3.00 41.03 -4.44
C PHE A 155 4.20 41.87 -3.99
N PHE A 156 5.44 41.36 -4.13
CA PHE A 156 6.66 42.08 -3.75
C PHE A 156 7.17 43.00 -4.87
N ASP A 157 6.97 42.61 -6.09
CA ASP A 157 7.38 43.37 -7.29
C ASP A 157 6.29 43.25 -8.36
N PRO A 158 5.45 44.32 -8.55
CA PRO A 158 4.32 44.27 -9.48
C PRO A 158 4.73 44.13 -10.96
N GLU A 159 5.98 44.44 -11.31
CA GLU A 159 6.49 44.26 -12.68
C GLU A 159 7.14 42.89 -12.92
N SER A 160 7.26 42.04 -11.89
CA SER A 160 7.86 40.72 -12.05
C SER A 160 6.97 39.80 -12.88
N THR A 161 7.55 39.23 -13.94
CA THR A 161 6.94 38.20 -14.79
C THR A 161 7.48 36.82 -14.47
N PHE A 162 7.71 36.53 -13.15
CA PHE A 162 8.24 35.25 -12.76
C PHE A 162 7.21 34.15 -13.00
N ALA A 163 7.59 33.14 -13.79
CA ALA A 163 6.84 31.92 -14.01
C ALA A 163 7.81 30.72 -13.89
N LEU A 164 7.34 29.63 -13.30
CA LEU A 164 8.12 28.40 -13.33
C LEU A 164 8.18 27.86 -14.76
N PRO A 165 9.35 27.33 -15.21
CA PRO A 165 9.44 26.69 -16.51
C PRO A 165 8.54 25.47 -16.55
N ALA A 166 7.54 25.48 -17.43
CA ALA A 166 6.65 24.36 -17.69
C ALA A 166 7.01 23.72 -19.03
N LEU A 167 6.94 22.39 -19.10
CA LEU A 167 7.07 21.65 -20.36
C LEU A 167 5.81 21.79 -21.21
N PHE A 168 4.66 21.87 -20.57
CA PHE A 168 3.38 22.24 -21.18
C PHE A 168 2.48 22.89 -20.13
N SER A 169 1.78 23.92 -20.57
CA SER A 169 0.76 24.59 -19.76
C SER A 169 -0.59 23.99 -20.11
N PRO A 170 -1.36 23.51 -19.14
CA PRO A 170 -2.70 23.00 -19.40
C PRO A 170 -3.71 24.11 -19.72
N LEU A 171 -3.29 25.38 -19.68
CA LEU A 171 -4.13 26.56 -19.88
C LEU A 171 -3.86 27.28 -21.22
N ASP A 172 -2.89 26.81 -22.03
CA ASP A 172 -2.57 27.35 -23.36
C ASP A 172 -3.18 26.52 -24.48
#